data_1bb4354b02df7fa4d995947f551c90bc
#
_entry.id   1bb4354b02df7fa4d995947f551c90bc
#
_cell.length_a   1.000
_cell.length_b   1.000
_cell.length_c   1.000
_cell.angle_alpha   90.00
_cell.angle_beta   90.00
_cell.angle_gamma   90.00
#
_symmetry.space_group_name_H-M   'P 1'
#
loop_
_entity.id
_entity.type
_entity.pdbx_description
1 polymer ?
#
loop_
_entity_poly.entity_id
_entity_poly.type
_entity_poly.pdbx_seq_one_letter_code
_entity_poly.pdbx_strand_id
1 'polypeptide(L)'
;PSVPPADTAFLQPEEILIFVDQIKSTKVAVGALLALSSLRISEISALRWEDIPKNPKIIRVSGAVVRADKKSWVRKKQNKNVSSTRSVPILIPELSDAIERLRKPFGPVMDYDQDTLRVYVHKACHSAGITDVTIHGLRHSFASLAYHLQMPEKIAMEIGGWKDAATMHKIY
;
A
#
# COMPACT_ATOMS: atom_id res chain seq x y z
N PRO A 1 -20.46 22.37 -6.95
CA PRO A 1 -19.88 21.19 -6.31
C PRO A 1 -18.42 21.07 -6.74
N SER A 2 -17.50 21.28 -5.79
CA SER A 2 -16.07 21.12 -6.06
C SER A 2 -15.80 19.64 -6.34
N VAL A 3 -15.22 19.37 -7.48
CA VAL A 3 -14.69 18.03 -7.80
C VAL A 3 -13.65 17.70 -6.72
N PRO A 4 -13.76 16.55 -6.01
CA PRO A 4 -12.74 16.17 -5.05
C PRO A 4 -11.37 16.16 -5.72
N PRO A 5 -10.29 16.57 -5.02
CA PRO A 5 -8.96 16.46 -5.59
C PRO A 5 -8.70 15.03 -6.06
N ALA A 6 -7.98 14.85 -7.15
CA ALA A 6 -7.67 13.54 -7.74
C ALA A 6 -7.02 12.57 -6.72
N ASP A 7 -6.34 13.12 -5.71
CA ASP A 7 -5.70 12.36 -4.64
C ASP A 7 -6.66 11.64 -3.67
N THR A 8 -7.96 11.91 -3.76
CA THR A 8 -8.98 11.26 -2.91
C THR A 8 -9.72 10.13 -3.62
N ALA A 9 -9.46 9.89 -4.92
CA ALA A 9 -10.06 8.78 -5.64
C ALA A 9 -9.59 7.43 -5.06
N PHE A 10 -10.53 6.51 -4.88
CA PHE A 10 -10.26 5.16 -4.37
C PHE A 10 -11.12 4.12 -5.11
N LEU A 11 -10.70 2.86 -5.03
CA LEU A 11 -11.38 1.75 -5.68
C LEU A 11 -12.54 1.25 -4.82
N GLN A 12 -13.67 0.95 -5.45
CA GLN A 12 -14.75 0.20 -4.83
C GLN A 12 -14.37 -1.28 -4.70
N PRO A 13 -15.02 -2.07 -3.82
CA PRO A 13 -14.66 -3.48 -3.61
C PRO A 13 -14.58 -4.31 -4.90
N GLU A 14 -15.50 -4.12 -5.83
CA GLU A 14 -15.51 -4.82 -7.12
C GLU A 14 -14.30 -4.45 -7.97
N GLU A 15 -13.91 -3.17 -7.95
CA GLU A 15 -12.74 -2.66 -8.67
C GLU A 15 -11.44 -3.16 -8.06
N ILE A 16 -11.41 -3.38 -6.73
CA ILE A 16 -10.23 -3.94 -6.03
C ILE A 16 -9.90 -5.33 -6.57
N LEU A 17 -10.90 -6.19 -6.73
CA LEU A 17 -10.70 -7.53 -7.29
C LEU A 17 -10.13 -7.48 -8.70
N ILE A 18 -10.65 -6.60 -9.53
CA ILE A 18 -10.18 -6.39 -10.90
C ILE A 18 -8.75 -5.85 -10.91
N PHE A 19 -8.46 -4.87 -10.06
CA PHE A 19 -7.12 -4.29 -9.92
C PHE A 19 -6.09 -5.35 -9.51
N VAL A 20 -6.41 -6.16 -8.49
CA VAL A 20 -5.54 -7.24 -8.01
C VAL A 20 -5.22 -8.20 -9.15
N ASP A 21 -6.22 -8.59 -9.94
CA ASP A 21 -6.03 -9.48 -11.08
C ASP A 21 -5.08 -8.88 -12.15
N GLN A 22 -5.18 -7.58 -12.40
CA GLN A 22 -4.31 -6.88 -13.35
C GLN A 22 -2.87 -6.76 -12.87
N ILE A 23 -2.64 -6.56 -11.56
CA ILE A 23 -1.32 -6.22 -11.02
C ILE A 23 -0.54 -7.44 -10.49
N LYS A 24 -1.19 -8.53 -10.13
CA LYS A 24 -0.60 -9.68 -9.40
C LYS A 24 0.60 -10.33 -10.09
N SER A 25 0.64 -10.32 -11.43
CA SER A 25 1.70 -10.98 -12.21
C SER A 25 2.81 -10.03 -12.64
N THR A 26 2.73 -8.76 -12.27
CA THR A 26 3.73 -7.75 -12.65
C THR A 26 4.92 -7.74 -11.69
N LYS A 27 6.01 -7.11 -12.11
CA LYS A 27 7.19 -6.89 -11.26
C LYS A 27 6.94 -5.94 -10.08
N VAL A 28 5.88 -5.13 -10.15
CA VAL A 28 5.50 -4.16 -9.11
C VAL A 28 4.39 -4.68 -8.19
N ALA A 29 4.01 -5.95 -8.33
CA ALA A 29 2.89 -6.53 -7.59
C ALA A 29 3.02 -6.33 -6.08
N VAL A 30 4.19 -6.57 -5.49
CA VAL A 30 4.38 -6.44 -4.04
C VAL A 30 4.17 -4.99 -3.61
N GLY A 31 4.78 -4.02 -4.28
CA GLY A 31 4.62 -2.60 -3.95
C GLY A 31 3.16 -2.13 -4.06
N ALA A 32 2.48 -2.48 -5.14
CA ALA A 32 1.08 -2.12 -5.36
C ALA A 32 0.13 -2.77 -4.34
N LEU A 33 0.32 -4.05 -4.04
CA LEU A 33 -0.53 -4.78 -3.10
C LEU A 33 -0.25 -4.38 -1.65
N LEU A 34 0.97 -3.96 -1.31
CA LEU A 34 1.27 -3.34 -0.01
C LEU A 34 0.57 -1.99 0.15
N ALA A 35 0.52 -1.16 -0.89
CA ALA A 35 -0.23 0.08 -0.87
C ALA A 35 -1.73 -0.18 -0.66
N LEU A 36 -2.29 -1.16 -1.35
CA LEU A 36 -3.68 -1.60 -1.16
C LEU A 36 -3.92 -2.21 0.23
N SER A 37 -2.88 -2.70 0.90
CA SER A 37 -2.90 -3.20 2.28
C SER A 37 -2.70 -2.10 3.32
N SER A 38 -2.75 -0.85 2.94
CA SER A 38 -2.66 0.36 3.76
C SER A 38 -1.28 1.02 3.92
N LEU A 39 -0.23 0.49 3.34
CA LEU A 39 1.09 1.09 3.50
C LEU A 39 1.23 2.39 2.71
N ARG A 40 1.94 3.35 3.30
CA ARG A 40 2.36 4.56 2.61
C ARG A 40 3.54 4.26 1.69
N ILE A 41 3.67 5.00 0.61
CA ILE A 41 4.79 4.80 -0.33
C ILE A 41 6.17 4.90 0.35
N SER A 42 6.31 5.80 1.31
CA SER A 42 7.54 5.93 2.10
C SER A 42 7.84 4.71 2.96
N GLU A 43 6.81 4.06 3.47
CA GLU A 43 6.91 2.82 4.24
C GLU A 43 7.28 1.63 3.35
N ILE A 44 6.67 1.54 2.17
CA ILE A 44 7.00 0.51 1.17
C ILE A 44 8.45 0.66 0.71
N SER A 45 8.89 1.89 0.46
CA SER A 45 10.26 2.19 0.04
C SER A 45 11.30 1.84 1.10
N ALA A 46 10.92 1.78 2.37
CA ALA A 46 11.82 1.42 3.48
C ALA A 46 11.91 -0.09 3.73
N LEU A 47 10.99 -0.90 3.20
CA LEU A 47 10.99 -2.34 3.41
C LEU A 47 12.16 -3.01 2.69
N ARG A 48 12.75 -3.99 3.36
CA ARG A 48 13.83 -4.80 2.84
C ARG A 48 13.48 -6.28 2.93
N TRP A 49 13.96 -7.06 1.97
CA TRP A 49 13.67 -8.50 1.90
C TRP A 49 14.14 -9.26 3.13
N GLU A 50 15.29 -8.87 3.70
CA GLU A 50 15.83 -9.48 4.91
C GLU A 50 14.94 -9.29 6.15
N ASP A 51 14.05 -8.29 6.13
CA ASP A 51 13.13 -7.99 7.22
C ASP A 51 11.79 -8.75 7.11
N ILE A 52 11.56 -9.42 5.98
CA ILE A 52 10.32 -10.17 5.73
C ILE A 52 10.59 -11.67 5.89
N PRO A 53 10.00 -12.33 6.90
CA PRO A 53 10.20 -13.76 7.11
C PRO A 53 9.63 -14.59 5.96
N LYS A 54 10.00 -15.86 5.87
CA LYS A 54 9.37 -16.80 4.93
C LYS A 54 7.92 -17.02 5.34
N ASN A 55 7.02 -17.07 4.35
CA ASN A 55 5.57 -17.23 4.55
C ASN A 55 5.01 -16.23 5.58
N PRO A 56 5.17 -14.91 5.36
CA PRO A 56 4.76 -13.93 6.35
C PRO A 56 3.24 -13.92 6.49
N LYS A 57 2.75 -13.83 7.71
CA LYS A 57 1.33 -13.54 8.02
C LYS A 57 1.10 -12.07 8.26
N ILE A 58 2.15 -11.36 8.66
CA ILE A 58 2.14 -9.96 9.08
C ILE A 58 3.37 -9.27 8.48
N ILE A 59 3.17 -8.06 8.00
CA ILE A 59 4.25 -7.14 7.62
C ILE A 59 4.42 -6.12 8.74
N ARG A 60 5.61 -6.04 9.30
CA ARG A 60 5.94 -5.04 10.32
C ARG A 60 6.39 -3.75 9.65
N VAL A 61 5.67 -2.68 9.92
CA VAL A 61 5.96 -1.34 9.42
C VAL A 61 6.64 -0.55 10.53
N SER A 62 7.93 -0.24 10.41
CA SER A 62 8.70 0.45 11.44
C SER A 62 9.58 1.58 10.92
N GLY A 63 9.65 1.77 9.63
CA GLY A 63 10.50 2.77 9.01
C GLY A 63 9.87 3.46 7.82
N ALA A 64 10.54 4.50 7.35
CA ALA A 64 10.14 5.22 6.14
C ALA A 64 11.37 5.75 5.41
N VAL A 65 11.30 5.80 4.09
CA VAL A 65 12.25 6.54 3.27
C VAL A 65 11.70 7.94 3.08
N VAL A 66 12.46 8.93 3.52
CA VAL A 66 12.08 10.34 3.41
C VAL A 66 13.10 11.11 2.60
N ARG A 67 12.65 12.16 1.93
CA ARG A 67 13.53 13.04 1.18
C ARG A 67 14.31 13.89 2.17
N ALA A 68 15.65 13.79 2.15
CA ALA A 68 16.54 14.58 2.99
C ALA A 68 16.77 15.97 2.38
N ASP A 69 16.92 16.02 1.05
CA ASP A 69 17.03 17.26 0.28
C ASP A 69 16.48 17.04 -1.15
N LYS A 70 16.64 18.01 -2.04
CA LYS A 70 16.11 17.92 -3.42
C LYS A 70 16.67 16.74 -4.24
N LYS A 71 17.76 16.12 -3.80
CA LYS A 71 18.49 15.08 -4.57
C LYS A 71 18.71 13.78 -3.83
N SER A 72 18.49 13.74 -2.49
CA SER A 72 18.81 12.57 -1.68
C SER A 72 17.62 12.02 -0.92
N TRP A 73 17.54 10.68 -0.83
CA TRP A 73 16.56 9.94 -0.05
C TRP A 73 17.26 9.25 1.12
N VAL A 74 16.68 9.34 2.31
CA VAL A 74 17.25 8.75 3.52
C VAL A 74 16.22 7.80 4.12
N ARG A 75 16.68 6.57 4.43
CA ARG A 75 15.90 5.58 5.18
C ARG A 75 15.97 5.92 6.66
N LYS A 76 14.82 6.16 7.27
CA LYS A 76 14.67 6.26 8.73
C LYS A 76 14.17 4.93 9.26
N LYS A 77 14.92 4.33 10.19
CA LYS A 77 14.57 3.04 10.82
C LYS A 77 13.42 3.16 11.83
N GLN A 78 13.15 4.36 12.31
CA GLN A 78 12.06 4.62 13.25
C GLN A 78 11.22 5.79 12.79
N ASN A 79 9.93 5.62 12.82
CA ASN A 79 8.98 6.71 12.60
C ASN A 79 8.97 7.62 13.82
N LYS A 80 8.88 8.94 13.59
CA LYS A 80 8.82 9.95 14.66
C LYS A 80 7.66 9.76 15.64
N ASN A 81 6.64 9.02 15.25
CA ASN A 81 5.45 8.76 16.06
C ASN A 81 5.27 7.26 16.27
N VAL A 82 5.04 6.85 17.50
CA VAL A 82 4.73 5.47 17.89
C VAL A 82 3.53 4.92 17.09
N SER A 83 2.56 5.77 16.75
CA SER A 83 1.39 5.42 15.94
C SER A 83 1.71 5.03 14.50
N SER A 84 2.91 5.30 14.01
CA SER A 84 3.36 4.91 12.66
C SER A 84 4.03 3.55 12.63
N THR A 85 4.43 3.00 13.79
CA THR A 85 4.93 1.63 13.91
C THR A 85 3.74 0.70 14.18
N ARG A 86 3.52 -0.24 13.26
CA ARG A 86 2.37 -1.12 13.32
C ARG A 86 2.62 -2.44 12.62
N SER A 87 1.77 -3.41 12.90
CA SER A 87 1.74 -4.70 12.20
C SER A 87 0.55 -4.72 11.24
N VAL A 88 0.82 -5.02 9.98
CA VAL A 88 -0.19 -5.09 8.93
C VAL A 88 -0.36 -6.56 8.52
N PRO A 89 -1.55 -7.16 8.74
CA PRO A 89 -1.79 -8.53 8.33
C PRO A 89 -1.87 -8.63 6.81
N ILE A 90 -1.41 -9.75 6.26
CA ILE A 90 -1.58 -10.05 4.83
C ILE A 90 -2.98 -10.63 4.63
N LEU A 91 -3.88 -9.79 4.15
CA LEU A 91 -5.28 -10.15 3.88
C LEU A 91 -5.53 -10.51 2.41
N ILE A 92 -4.60 -10.17 1.52
CA ILE A 92 -4.70 -10.40 0.09
C ILE A 92 -3.81 -11.58 -0.27
N PRO A 93 -4.38 -12.76 -0.66
CA PRO A 93 -3.59 -13.95 -0.95
C PRO A 93 -2.56 -13.74 -2.06
N GLU A 94 -2.90 -12.92 -3.06
CA GLU A 94 -2.01 -12.59 -4.18
C GLU A 94 -0.75 -11.83 -3.74
N LEU A 95 -0.82 -11.12 -2.60
CA LEU A 95 0.35 -10.49 -1.99
C LEU A 95 1.35 -11.55 -1.49
N SER A 96 0.88 -12.59 -0.81
CA SER A 96 1.73 -13.70 -0.38
C SER A 96 2.40 -14.38 -1.57
N ASP A 97 1.64 -14.65 -2.62
CA ASP A 97 2.16 -15.27 -3.85
C ASP A 97 3.20 -14.39 -4.54
N ALA A 98 2.96 -13.09 -4.60
CA ALA A 98 3.89 -12.13 -5.19
C ALA A 98 5.18 -11.99 -4.37
N ILE A 99 5.08 -12.00 -3.05
CA ILE A 99 6.24 -11.98 -2.14
C ILE A 99 7.12 -13.22 -2.41
N GLU A 100 6.53 -14.40 -2.49
CA GLU A 100 7.27 -15.63 -2.76
C GLU A 100 7.94 -15.59 -4.13
N ARG A 101 7.19 -15.20 -5.17
CA ARG A 101 7.68 -15.15 -6.55
C ARG A 101 8.81 -14.14 -6.77
N LEU A 102 8.73 -12.98 -6.12
CA LEU A 102 9.65 -11.85 -6.33
C LEU A 102 10.76 -11.76 -5.28
N ARG A 103 10.76 -12.64 -4.28
CA ARG A 103 11.71 -12.62 -3.16
C ARG A 103 13.15 -12.65 -3.62
N LYS A 104 13.95 -11.77 -3.02
CA LYS A 104 15.40 -11.75 -3.14
C LYS A 104 16.05 -12.04 -1.77
N PRO A 105 17.33 -12.47 -1.72
CA PRO A 105 18.01 -12.76 -0.46
C PRO A 105 18.13 -11.56 0.47
N PHE A 106 18.28 -10.35 -0.10
CA PHE A 106 18.43 -9.08 0.61
C PHE A 106 18.12 -7.91 -0.32
N GLY A 107 18.09 -6.72 0.23
CA GLY A 107 17.88 -5.49 -0.51
C GLY A 107 16.45 -4.96 -0.42
N PRO A 108 16.16 -3.84 -1.10
CA PRO A 108 14.85 -3.23 -1.05
C PRO A 108 13.78 -4.12 -1.69
N VAL A 109 12.63 -4.20 -1.08
CA VAL A 109 11.46 -4.87 -1.65
C VAL A 109 11.00 -4.15 -2.91
N MET A 110 10.96 -2.82 -2.86
CA MET A 110 10.72 -1.97 -4.02
C MET A 110 12.06 -1.54 -4.62
N ASP A 111 12.57 -2.30 -5.57
CA ASP A 111 13.84 -2.06 -6.25
C ASP A 111 13.71 -1.22 -7.53
N TYR A 112 12.59 -0.54 -7.68
CA TYR A 112 12.24 0.39 -8.75
C TYR A 112 11.77 1.69 -8.13
N ASP A 113 11.75 2.76 -8.90
CA ASP A 113 11.32 4.07 -8.41
C ASP A 113 9.79 4.19 -8.30
N GLN A 114 9.35 5.25 -7.63
CA GLN A 114 7.92 5.51 -7.43
C GLN A 114 7.20 5.80 -8.75
N ASP A 115 7.89 6.38 -9.73
CA ASP A 115 7.29 6.68 -11.03
C ASP A 115 6.99 5.40 -11.80
N THR A 116 7.87 4.39 -11.72
CA THR A 116 7.61 3.06 -12.27
C THR A 116 6.35 2.44 -11.66
N LEU A 117 6.22 2.48 -10.33
CA LEU A 117 5.02 1.97 -9.66
C LEU A 117 3.77 2.73 -10.11
N ARG A 118 3.84 4.05 -10.19
CA ARG A 118 2.73 4.90 -10.65
C ARG A 118 2.27 4.54 -12.05
N VAL A 119 3.20 4.35 -12.98
CA VAL A 119 2.89 3.97 -14.36
C VAL A 119 2.16 2.63 -14.42
N TYR A 120 2.63 1.62 -13.68
CA TYR A 120 1.96 0.31 -13.64
C TYR A 120 0.55 0.38 -13.02
N VAL A 121 0.37 1.18 -11.96
CA VAL A 121 -0.94 1.36 -11.32
C VAL A 121 -1.93 2.02 -12.30
N HIS A 122 -1.54 3.10 -12.94
CA HIS A 122 -2.38 3.76 -13.95
C HIS A 122 -2.71 2.83 -15.11
N LYS A 123 -1.73 2.11 -15.63
CA LYS A 123 -1.93 1.16 -16.71
C LYS A 123 -2.92 0.06 -16.33
N ALA A 124 -2.82 -0.47 -15.12
CA ALA A 124 -3.75 -1.48 -14.61
C ALA A 124 -5.18 -0.94 -14.55
N CYS A 125 -5.37 0.26 -14.03
CA CYS A 125 -6.69 0.91 -13.97
C CYS A 125 -7.27 1.19 -15.36
N HIS A 126 -6.47 1.75 -16.25
CA HIS A 126 -6.91 2.08 -17.62
C HIS A 126 -7.22 0.83 -18.45
N SER A 127 -6.37 -0.20 -18.39
CA SER A 127 -6.58 -1.44 -19.13
C SER A 127 -7.84 -2.19 -18.71
N ALA A 128 -8.23 -2.06 -17.45
CA ALA A 128 -9.41 -2.71 -16.89
C ALA A 128 -10.67 -1.83 -16.94
N GLY A 129 -10.56 -0.56 -17.33
CA GLY A 129 -11.68 0.38 -17.35
C GLY A 129 -12.25 0.68 -15.96
N ILE A 130 -11.43 0.63 -14.92
CA ILE A 130 -11.80 0.96 -13.54
C ILE A 130 -11.34 2.38 -13.17
N THR A 131 -11.78 2.85 -12.01
CA THR A 131 -11.38 4.16 -11.47
C THR A 131 -9.86 4.29 -11.46
N ASP A 132 -9.35 5.38 -12.04
CA ASP A 132 -7.93 5.68 -12.01
C ASP A 132 -7.53 6.23 -10.65
N VAL A 133 -6.58 5.57 -9.99
CA VAL A 133 -6.13 5.93 -8.65
C VAL A 133 -4.63 6.13 -8.60
N THR A 134 -4.20 6.98 -7.66
CA THR A 134 -2.79 7.14 -7.31
C THR A 134 -2.34 6.02 -6.37
N ILE A 135 -1.04 5.95 -6.08
CA ILE A 135 -0.51 5.03 -5.04
C ILE A 135 -1.18 5.35 -3.70
N HIS A 136 -1.34 6.62 -3.38
CA HIS A 136 -2.06 7.06 -2.17
C HIS A 136 -3.54 6.66 -2.22
N GLY A 137 -4.16 6.72 -3.39
CA GLY A 137 -5.53 6.24 -3.62
C GLY A 137 -5.68 4.73 -3.38
N LEU A 138 -4.66 3.92 -3.64
CA LEU A 138 -4.65 2.50 -3.27
C LEU A 138 -4.69 2.32 -1.74
N ARG A 139 -3.93 3.13 -1.00
CA ARG A 139 -4.00 3.13 0.46
C ARG A 139 -5.41 3.51 0.95
N HIS A 140 -6.04 4.50 0.34
CA HIS A 140 -7.43 4.86 0.63
C HIS A 140 -8.39 3.71 0.30
N SER A 141 -8.11 2.95 -0.74
CA SER A 141 -8.93 1.78 -1.12
C SER A 141 -8.94 0.68 -0.06
N PHE A 142 -7.92 0.63 0.83
CA PHE A 142 -7.94 -0.28 1.98
C PHE A 142 -9.14 -0.02 2.90
N ALA A 143 -9.54 1.24 3.09
CA ALA A 143 -10.71 1.55 3.90
C ALA A 143 -12.00 0.96 3.30
N SER A 144 -12.16 1.05 1.96
CA SER A 144 -13.26 0.41 1.24
C SER A 144 -13.23 -1.13 1.39
N LEU A 145 -12.05 -1.74 1.29
CA LEU A 145 -11.88 -3.18 1.49
C LEU A 145 -12.24 -3.58 2.93
N ALA A 146 -11.76 -2.85 3.93
CA ALA A 146 -12.03 -3.09 5.34
C ALA A 146 -13.54 -3.03 5.64
N TYR A 147 -14.22 -2.04 5.08
CA TYR A 147 -15.67 -1.92 5.19
C TYR A 147 -16.40 -3.11 4.56
N HIS A 148 -16.02 -3.50 3.35
CA HIS A 148 -16.61 -4.65 2.67
C HIS A 148 -16.41 -5.96 3.45
N LEU A 149 -15.25 -6.14 4.08
CA LEU A 149 -14.94 -7.29 4.92
C LEU A 149 -15.60 -7.21 6.31
N GLN A 150 -16.41 -6.19 6.57
CA GLN A 150 -17.04 -5.94 7.87
C GLN A 150 -16.02 -5.88 9.03
N MET A 151 -14.83 -5.38 8.74
CA MET A 151 -13.78 -5.23 9.74
C MET A 151 -14.19 -4.18 10.77
N PRO A 152 -14.04 -4.46 12.08
CA PRO A 152 -14.29 -3.44 13.10
C PRO A 152 -13.44 -2.19 12.83
N GLU A 153 -14.06 -1.01 12.92
CA GLU A 153 -13.42 0.28 12.62
C GLU A 153 -12.11 0.48 13.36
N LYS A 154 -12.07 0.13 14.65
CA LYS A 154 -10.86 0.22 15.46
C LYS A 154 -9.71 -0.62 14.89
N ILE A 155 -9.99 -1.82 14.42
CA ILE A 155 -9.01 -2.72 13.81
C ILE A 155 -8.52 -2.13 12.48
N ALA A 156 -9.42 -1.64 11.64
CA ALA A 156 -9.08 -1.00 10.37
C ALA A 156 -8.19 0.23 10.60
N MET A 157 -8.48 1.04 11.62
CA MET A 157 -7.67 2.21 11.99
C MET A 157 -6.26 1.81 12.44
N GLU A 158 -6.13 0.77 13.25
CA GLU A 158 -4.83 0.26 13.71
C GLU A 158 -3.99 -0.24 12.54
N ILE A 159 -4.56 -1.04 11.65
CA ILE A 159 -3.88 -1.54 10.45
C ILE A 159 -3.46 -0.38 9.54
N GLY A 160 -4.36 0.57 9.30
CA GLY A 160 -4.11 1.72 8.45
C GLY A 160 -3.21 2.78 9.06
N GLY A 161 -3.00 2.76 10.37
CA GLY A 161 -2.25 3.79 11.07
C GLY A 161 -2.98 5.15 11.07
N TRP A 162 -4.31 5.15 11.00
CA TRP A 162 -5.14 6.37 11.14
C TRP A 162 -5.33 6.72 12.61
N LYS A 163 -5.13 8.00 12.92
CA LYS A 163 -5.21 8.49 14.31
C LYS A 163 -6.64 8.66 14.80
N ASP A 164 -7.55 8.97 13.88
CA ASP A 164 -8.96 9.21 14.22
C ASP A 164 -9.89 8.65 13.14
N ALA A 165 -11.10 8.33 13.55
CA ALA A 165 -12.14 7.80 12.68
C ALA A 165 -12.56 8.82 11.61
N ALA A 166 -12.53 10.12 11.92
CA ALA A 166 -12.93 11.17 10.98
C ALA A 166 -12.03 11.18 9.74
N THR A 167 -10.73 10.93 9.91
CA THR A 167 -9.80 10.82 8.78
C THR A 167 -10.15 9.61 7.90
N MET A 168 -10.48 8.47 8.50
CA MET A 168 -10.90 7.29 7.76
C MET A 168 -12.27 7.51 7.08
N HIS A 169 -13.23 8.13 7.76
CA HIS A 169 -14.58 8.39 7.25
C HIS A 169 -14.65 9.39 6.10
N LYS A 170 -13.64 10.23 5.89
CA LYS A 170 -13.57 11.12 4.72
C LYS A 170 -13.46 10.35 3.40
N ILE A 171 -13.16 9.07 3.47
CA ILE A 171 -12.98 8.18 2.31
C ILE A 171 -14.28 7.47 1.93
N TYR A 172 -15.23 7.39 2.84
CA TYR A 172 -16.53 6.74 2.61
C TYR A 172 -17.61 7.71 2.11
#